data_4b701d569653525123f2e562186460d6
#
_entry.id   4b701d569653525123f2e562186460d6
#
_cell.length_a   1.000
_cell.length_b   1.000
_cell.length_c   1.000
_cell.angle_alpha   90.00
_cell.angle_beta   90.00
_cell.angle_gamma   90.00
#
_symmetry.space_group_name_H-M   'P 1'
#
loop_
_entity.id
_entity.type
_entity.pdbx_description
1 polymer ?
#
loop_
_entity_poly.entity_id
_entity_poly.type
_entity_poly.pdbx_seq_one_letter_code
_entity_poly.pdbx_strand_id
1 'polypeptide(L)'
;MDDGKKERLRRAWAEATAGNRRRSREVKIGSVAIGAGHPVAVQSMTDRNTNDTEACIAQTGRIRQAGGRIVRLTTQGLREAESMRIIAAEVRRRWPDTALVADVHFVPQVADAVAAFADKVRINPGNYNDRGGSFEALLEKCRRSGAALRIGVNHGSLSPKMVGLYGDTPEGMVESAMEYLRICRREGFDRVVISMKSSNTRVMVHAYRMLVAAMHLEGMDYPLHLGVTEAGSGLEGRIKSAVGSR
;
A
#
# COMPACT_ATOMS: atom_id res chain seq x y z
N MET A 1 -12.97 12.60 18.21
CA MET A 1 -13.67 11.28 18.32
C MET A 1 -14.31 11.20 19.71
N ASP A 2 -15.61 10.90 19.78
CA ASP A 2 -16.30 10.72 21.06
C ASP A 2 -15.89 9.43 21.80
N ASP A 3 -16.18 9.33 23.07
CA ASP A 3 -15.74 8.22 23.92
C ASP A 3 -16.45 6.90 23.56
N GLY A 4 -17.69 6.94 23.09
CA GLY A 4 -18.40 5.76 22.62
C GLY A 4 -17.74 5.15 21.37
N LYS A 5 -17.30 5.97 20.41
CA LYS A 5 -16.56 5.51 19.24
C LYS A 5 -15.19 4.92 19.63
N LYS A 6 -14.50 5.55 20.59
CA LYS A 6 -13.22 5.02 21.11
C LYS A 6 -13.38 3.64 21.73
N GLU A 7 -14.40 3.44 22.56
CA GLU A 7 -14.66 2.16 23.22
C GLU A 7 -15.05 1.07 22.22
N ARG A 8 -15.87 1.38 21.23
CA ARG A 8 -16.21 0.45 20.14
C ARG A 8 -14.98 0.00 19.37
N LEU A 9 -14.07 0.93 19.04
CA LEU A 9 -12.81 0.59 18.36
C LEU A 9 -11.87 -0.26 19.22
N ARG A 10 -11.80 0.00 20.53
CA ARG A 10 -11.02 -0.85 21.47
C ARG A 10 -11.52 -2.28 21.50
N ARG A 11 -12.84 -2.48 21.63
CA ARG A 11 -13.46 -3.83 21.59
C ARG A 11 -13.21 -4.51 20.28
N ALA A 12 -13.48 -3.84 19.16
CA ALA A 12 -13.24 -4.39 17.82
C ALA A 12 -11.77 -4.76 17.58
N TRP A 13 -10.83 -3.98 18.10
CA TRP A 13 -9.41 -4.34 18.07
C TRP A 13 -9.13 -5.61 18.87
N ALA A 14 -9.64 -5.71 20.10
CA ALA A 14 -9.46 -6.88 20.95
C ALA A 14 -10.06 -8.14 20.30
N GLU A 15 -11.23 -8.05 19.71
CA GLU A 15 -11.87 -9.16 18.97
C GLU A 15 -11.06 -9.57 17.73
N ALA A 16 -10.64 -8.59 16.92
CA ALA A 16 -9.85 -8.83 15.71
C ALA A 16 -8.47 -9.47 15.99
N THR A 17 -7.97 -9.34 17.21
CA THR A 17 -6.63 -9.80 17.64
C THR A 17 -6.68 -10.80 18.80
N ALA A 18 -7.83 -11.36 19.11
CA ALA A 18 -8.02 -12.35 20.18
C ALA A 18 -7.21 -13.65 19.97
N GLY A 19 -6.79 -13.94 18.73
CA GLY A 19 -5.81 -14.98 18.42
C GLY A 19 -4.39 -14.39 18.35
N ASN A 20 -3.39 -15.25 18.24
CA ASN A 20 -1.97 -14.85 18.15
C ASN A 20 -1.66 -13.96 16.93
N ARG A 21 -2.45 -14.06 15.88
CA ARG A 21 -2.29 -13.27 14.64
C ARG A 21 -3.66 -13.01 14.02
N ARG A 22 -3.89 -11.73 13.64
CA ARG A 22 -5.10 -11.36 12.89
C ARG A 22 -5.18 -12.17 11.59
N ARG A 23 -6.33 -12.79 11.35
CA ARG A 23 -6.63 -13.42 10.06
C ARG A 23 -6.88 -12.33 9.01
N SER A 24 -6.35 -12.51 7.83
CA SER A 24 -6.63 -11.67 6.67
C SER A 24 -6.83 -12.56 5.45
N ARG A 25 -7.52 -12.05 4.44
CA ARG A 25 -7.64 -12.74 3.13
C ARG A 25 -6.29 -12.86 2.45
N GLU A 26 -6.19 -13.79 1.51
CA GLU A 26 -5.06 -13.86 0.58
C GLU A 26 -5.17 -12.74 -0.46
N VAL A 27 -4.04 -12.10 -0.76
CA VAL A 27 -3.88 -11.23 -1.92
C VAL A 27 -2.63 -11.65 -2.69
N LYS A 28 -2.80 -11.96 -3.96
CA LYS A 28 -1.70 -12.24 -4.88
C LYS A 28 -1.19 -10.96 -5.50
N ILE A 29 0.13 -10.79 -5.50
CA ILE A 29 0.86 -9.69 -6.12
C ILE A 29 1.81 -10.36 -7.12
N GLY A 30 1.39 -10.52 -8.36
CA GLY A 30 2.07 -11.40 -9.30
C GLY A 30 2.21 -12.82 -8.72
N SER A 31 3.44 -13.31 -8.63
CA SER A 31 3.78 -14.62 -8.06
C SER A 31 3.84 -14.65 -6.52
N VAL A 32 3.71 -13.51 -5.83
CA VAL A 32 3.86 -13.42 -4.38
C VAL A 32 2.50 -13.32 -3.69
N ALA A 33 2.15 -14.32 -2.90
CA ALA A 33 0.94 -14.28 -2.07
C ALA A 33 1.24 -13.70 -0.68
N ILE A 34 0.34 -12.87 -0.16
CA ILE A 34 0.38 -12.30 1.18
C ILE A 34 -0.96 -12.48 1.89
N GLY A 35 -0.97 -12.38 3.20
CA GLY A 35 -2.18 -12.66 4.02
C GLY A 35 -2.42 -14.16 4.18
N ALA A 36 -3.58 -14.57 4.66
CA ALA A 36 -4.05 -15.96 4.81
C ALA A 36 -3.03 -16.93 5.41
N GLY A 37 -2.13 -16.46 6.29
CA GLY A 37 -1.10 -17.30 6.90
C GLY A 37 0.19 -17.44 6.09
N HIS A 38 0.29 -16.85 4.89
CA HIS A 38 1.54 -16.82 4.15
C HIS A 38 2.67 -16.14 4.95
N PRO A 39 3.94 -16.50 4.72
CA PRO A 39 5.08 -15.81 5.29
C PRO A 39 5.07 -14.31 4.97
N VAL A 40 5.67 -13.51 5.85
CA VAL A 40 5.81 -12.07 5.63
C VAL A 40 6.68 -11.85 4.39
N ALA A 41 6.12 -11.19 3.37
CA ALA A 41 6.84 -10.85 2.15
C ALA A 41 7.65 -9.55 2.36
N VAL A 42 8.95 -9.61 2.05
CA VAL A 42 9.83 -8.43 2.12
C VAL A 42 9.70 -7.64 0.82
N GLN A 43 9.35 -6.36 0.96
CA GLN A 43 9.32 -5.40 -0.12
C GLN A 43 10.38 -4.32 0.08
N SER A 44 11.14 -4.02 -0.98
CA SER A 44 12.00 -2.86 -1.06
C SER A 44 11.63 -1.98 -2.25
N MET A 45 12.31 -0.85 -2.42
CA MET A 45 12.10 0.00 -3.59
C MET A 45 13.43 0.43 -4.18
N THR A 46 13.41 0.74 -5.47
CA THR A 46 14.56 1.35 -6.13
C THR A 46 14.71 2.81 -5.69
N ASP A 47 15.96 3.26 -5.57
CA ASP A 47 16.33 4.65 -5.33
C ASP A 47 16.83 5.35 -6.61
N ARG A 48 16.81 4.63 -7.75
CA ARG A 48 17.20 5.13 -9.05
C ARG A 48 16.05 5.83 -9.75
N ASN A 49 16.39 6.76 -10.65
CA ASN A 49 15.38 7.32 -11.55
C ASN A 49 14.79 6.19 -12.39
N THR A 50 13.46 6.07 -12.40
CA THR A 50 12.78 4.96 -13.12
C THR A 50 13.04 5.01 -14.63
N ASN A 51 13.38 6.18 -15.18
CA ASN A 51 13.77 6.33 -16.58
C ASN A 51 15.17 5.77 -16.89
N ASP A 52 15.99 5.50 -15.86
CA ASP A 52 17.21 4.70 -15.99
C ASP A 52 16.86 3.21 -15.80
N THR A 53 16.37 2.62 -16.87
CA THR A 53 15.84 1.24 -16.83
C THR A 53 16.91 0.22 -16.47
N GLU A 54 18.14 0.38 -16.94
CA GLU A 54 19.25 -0.53 -16.65
C GLU A 54 19.64 -0.48 -15.17
N ALA A 55 19.78 0.71 -14.60
CA ALA A 55 20.08 0.88 -13.18
C ALA A 55 18.97 0.32 -12.29
N CYS A 56 17.69 0.50 -12.66
CA CYS A 56 16.54 -0.07 -11.95
C CYS A 56 16.52 -1.60 -12.02
N ILE A 57 16.81 -2.20 -13.17
CA ILE A 57 16.89 -3.66 -13.33
C ILE A 57 18.05 -4.22 -12.50
N ALA A 58 19.23 -3.59 -12.56
CA ALA A 58 20.39 -4.01 -11.76
C ALA A 58 20.10 -3.91 -10.25
N GLN A 59 19.45 -2.85 -9.81
CA GLN A 59 19.04 -2.68 -8.41
C GLN A 59 17.99 -3.70 -8.00
N THR A 60 17.03 -4.03 -8.86
CA THR A 60 16.06 -5.09 -8.62
C THR A 60 16.76 -6.43 -8.37
N GLY A 61 17.80 -6.76 -9.14
CA GLY A 61 18.62 -7.95 -8.92
C GLY A 61 19.28 -7.95 -7.52
N ARG A 62 19.85 -6.83 -7.08
CA ARG A 62 20.44 -6.71 -5.73
C ARG A 62 19.41 -6.86 -4.62
N ILE A 63 18.23 -6.26 -4.77
CA ILE A 63 17.12 -6.41 -3.81
C ILE A 63 16.71 -7.88 -3.69
N ARG A 64 16.62 -8.59 -4.79
CA ARG A 64 16.33 -10.03 -4.80
C ARG A 64 17.39 -10.86 -4.09
N GLN A 65 18.66 -10.59 -4.36
CA GLN A 65 19.78 -11.27 -3.69
C GLN A 65 19.73 -11.08 -2.18
N ALA A 66 19.21 -9.93 -1.71
CA ALA A 66 18.99 -9.63 -0.31
C ALA A 66 17.67 -10.23 0.25
N GLY A 67 16.94 -11.04 -0.52
CA GLY A 67 15.69 -11.71 -0.09
C GLY A 67 14.41 -10.94 -0.37
N GLY A 68 14.46 -9.78 -1.01
CA GLY A 68 13.26 -9.02 -1.41
C GLY A 68 12.54 -9.69 -2.57
N ARG A 69 11.25 -9.99 -2.40
CA ARG A 69 10.41 -10.63 -3.43
C ARG A 69 9.50 -9.64 -4.14
N ILE A 70 9.29 -8.47 -3.57
CA ILE A 70 8.46 -7.40 -4.12
C ILE A 70 9.34 -6.16 -4.26
N VAL A 71 9.38 -5.57 -5.46
CA VAL A 71 10.18 -4.38 -5.74
C VAL A 71 9.28 -3.26 -6.22
N ARG A 72 9.38 -2.10 -5.57
CA ARG A 72 8.59 -0.91 -5.89
C ARG A 72 9.44 0.10 -6.67
N LEU A 73 8.85 0.65 -7.72
CA LEU A 73 9.41 1.73 -8.53
C LEU A 73 8.51 2.97 -8.44
N THR A 74 9.11 4.14 -8.33
CA THR A 74 8.39 5.41 -8.37
C THR A 74 7.94 5.70 -9.80
N THR A 75 6.65 6.01 -9.99
CA THR A 75 6.05 6.21 -11.31
C THR A 75 5.19 7.48 -11.27
N GLN A 76 5.81 8.62 -11.54
CA GLN A 76 5.16 9.93 -11.39
C GLN A 76 4.45 10.41 -12.65
N GLY A 77 4.90 9.96 -13.83
CA GLY A 77 4.38 10.38 -15.12
C GLY A 77 4.30 9.24 -16.13
N LEU A 78 3.77 9.54 -17.31
CA LEU A 78 3.63 8.56 -18.40
C LEU A 78 5.00 8.07 -18.94
N ARG A 79 6.04 8.91 -18.83
CA ARG A 79 7.40 8.53 -19.22
C ARG A 79 7.94 7.43 -18.28
N GLU A 80 7.76 7.59 -16.98
CA GLU A 80 8.12 6.56 -16.00
C GLU A 80 7.27 5.31 -16.14
N ALA A 81 6.00 5.44 -16.53
CA ALA A 81 5.14 4.30 -16.82
C ALA A 81 5.67 3.47 -18.01
N GLU A 82 6.12 4.12 -19.10
CA GLU A 82 6.72 3.44 -20.22
C GLU A 82 8.06 2.78 -19.85
N SER A 83 8.90 3.47 -19.09
CA SER A 83 10.17 2.91 -18.59
C SER A 83 9.89 1.71 -17.69
N MET A 84 8.88 1.77 -16.84
CA MET A 84 8.48 0.65 -15.99
C MET A 84 7.96 -0.55 -16.81
N ARG A 85 7.31 -0.32 -17.94
CA ARG A 85 6.90 -1.41 -18.87
C ARG A 85 8.10 -2.18 -19.37
N ILE A 86 9.17 -1.48 -19.76
CA ILE A 86 10.43 -2.08 -20.19
C ILE A 86 11.08 -2.86 -19.05
N ILE A 87 11.17 -2.24 -17.88
CA ILE A 87 11.71 -2.89 -16.66
C ILE A 87 10.91 -4.15 -16.33
N ALA A 88 9.58 -4.10 -16.39
CA ALA A 88 8.72 -5.22 -16.07
C ALA A 88 8.93 -6.40 -17.03
N ALA A 89 9.07 -6.15 -18.32
CA ALA A 89 9.35 -7.20 -19.31
C ALA A 89 10.68 -7.90 -19.01
N GLU A 90 11.74 -7.13 -18.73
CA GLU A 90 13.07 -7.68 -18.48
C GLU A 90 13.17 -8.39 -17.11
N VAL A 91 12.54 -7.84 -16.07
CA VAL A 91 12.48 -8.47 -14.74
C VAL A 91 11.73 -9.80 -14.80
N ARG A 92 10.60 -9.87 -15.51
CA ARG A 92 9.87 -11.13 -15.68
C ARG A 92 10.69 -12.19 -16.45
N ARG A 93 11.44 -11.76 -17.44
CA ARG A 93 12.33 -12.64 -18.19
C ARG A 93 13.44 -13.22 -17.30
N ARG A 94 14.09 -12.37 -16.47
CA ARG A 94 15.21 -12.77 -15.60
C ARG A 94 14.75 -13.46 -14.32
N TRP A 95 13.68 -12.95 -13.73
CA TRP A 95 13.22 -13.31 -12.37
C TRP A 95 11.69 -13.39 -12.31
N PRO A 96 11.07 -14.43 -12.86
CA PRO A 96 9.61 -14.54 -12.97
C PRO A 96 8.89 -14.61 -11.62
N ASP A 97 9.62 -14.85 -10.54
CA ASP A 97 9.12 -14.89 -9.15
C ASP A 97 9.22 -13.53 -8.42
N THR A 98 9.54 -12.45 -9.13
CA THR A 98 9.59 -11.09 -8.58
C THR A 98 8.35 -10.30 -8.94
N ALA A 99 7.66 -9.79 -7.92
CA ALA A 99 6.53 -8.90 -8.11
C ALA A 99 6.96 -7.43 -8.19
N LEU A 100 6.42 -6.69 -9.15
CA LEU A 100 6.72 -5.28 -9.37
C LEU A 100 5.54 -4.40 -8.96
N VAL A 101 5.86 -3.30 -8.26
CA VAL A 101 4.87 -2.33 -7.77
C VAL A 101 5.13 -0.97 -8.38
N ALA A 102 4.13 -0.41 -9.04
CA ALA A 102 4.12 0.99 -9.46
C ALA A 102 3.66 1.86 -8.30
N ASP A 103 4.49 2.82 -7.90
CA ASP A 103 4.14 3.83 -6.91
C ASP A 103 3.70 5.12 -7.62
N VAL A 104 2.40 5.25 -7.79
CA VAL A 104 1.80 6.34 -8.56
C VAL A 104 1.46 7.51 -7.64
N HIS A 105 1.84 8.70 -8.08
CA HIS A 105 1.58 9.97 -7.41
C HIS A 105 0.77 10.89 -8.31
N PHE A 106 -0.29 11.49 -7.76
CA PHE A 106 -1.08 12.60 -8.30
C PHE A 106 -1.90 12.36 -9.59
N VAL A 107 -1.47 11.48 -10.48
CA VAL A 107 -2.03 11.41 -11.84
C VAL A 107 -2.77 10.08 -12.09
N PRO A 108 -4.11 10.06 -12.10
CA PRO A 108 -4.90 8.84 -12.36
C PRO A 108 -4.53 8.13 -13.66
N GLN A 109 -4.24 8.86 -14.73
CA GLN A 109 -3.86 8.32 -16.03
C GLN A 109 -2.59 7.46 -15.97
N VAL A 110 -1.66 7.80 -15.05
CA VAL A 110 -0.44 6.99 -14.83
C VAL A 110 -0.81 5.67 -14.15
N ALA A 111 -1.69 5.72 -13.14
CA ALA A 111 -2.19 4.49 -12.48
C ALA A 111 -2.87 3.56 -13.49
N ASP A 112 -3.67 4.14 -14.38
CA ASP A 112 -4.33 3.44 -15.47
C ASP A 112 -3.35 2.76 -16.45
N ALA A 113 -2.29 3.47 -16.84
CA ALA A 113 -1.29 2.96 -17.76
C ALA A 113 -0.51 1.79 -17.15
N VAL A 114 -0.08 1.92 -15.88
CA VAL A 114 0.73 0.88 -15.22
C VAL A 114 -0.10 -0.33 -14.77
N ALA A 115 -1.40 -0.18 -14.56
CA ALA A 115 -2.27 -1.29 -14.18
C ALA A 115 -2.28 -2.44 -15.20
N ALA A 116 -1.93 -2.18 -16.45
CA ALA A 116 -1.87 -3.20 -17.50
C ALA A 116 -0.70 -4.19 -17.33
N PHE A 117 0.36 -3.82 -16.62
CA PHE A 117 1.58 -4.64 -16.55
C PHE A 117 2.24 -4.67 -15.16
N ALA A 118 1.86 -3.81 -14.22
CA ALA A 118 2.34 -3.89 -12.84
C ALA A 118 1.60 -4.99 -12.08
N ASP A 119 2.29 -5.70 -11.19
CA ASP A 119 1.66 -6.70 -10.33
C ASP A 119 0.88 -6.07 -9.18
N LYS A 120 1.25 -4.84 -8.81
CA LYS A 120 0.50 -4.02 -7.86
C LYS A 120 0.64 -2.53 -8.19
N VAL A 121 -0.46 -1.81 -8.13
CA VAL A 121 -0.47 -0.34 -8.22
C VAL A 121 -0.63 0.23 -6.82
N ARG A 122 0.18 1.22 -6.43
CA ARG A 122 -0.02 1.98 -5.19
C ARG A 122 -0.53 3.36 -5.51
N ILE A 123 -1.58 3.75 -4.83
CA ILE A 123 -2.10 5.11 -4.80
C ILE A 123 -2.08 5.65 -3.36
N ASN A 124 -2.05 6.98 -3.22
CA ASN A 124 -2.27 7.66 -1.96
C ASN A 124 -3.59 8.44 -2.04
N PRO A 125 -4.62 8.09 -1.25
CA PRO A 125 -5.89 8.80 -1.23
C PRO A 125 -5.76 10.31 -1.06
N GLY A 126 -4.75 10.75 -0.31
CA GLY A 126 -4.53 12.16 -0.01
C GLY A 126 -4.16 13.00 -1.23
N ASN A 127 -3.56 12.40 -2.23
CA ASN A 127 -3.13 13.08 -3.46
C ASN A 127 -3.61 12.40 -4.75
N TYR A 128 -4.43 11.36 -4.66
CA TYR A 128 -5.09 10.78 -5.80
C TYR A 128 -6.31 11.64 -6.17
N ASN A 129 -6.21 12.34 -7.28
CA ASN A 129 -7.24 13.25 -7.72
C ASN A 129 -8.37 12.47 -8.41
N ASP A 130 -9.25 11.87 -7.60
CA ASP A 130 -10.42 11.16 -8.13
C ASP A 130 -11.42 12.17 -8.70
N ARG A 131 -11.57 12.16 -10.01
CA ARG A 131 -12.55 12.96 -10.73
C ARG A 131 -13.50 12.04 -11.50
N GLY A 132 -14.76 12.04 -11.07
CA GLY A 132 -15.83 11.40 -11.82
C GLY A 132 -15.65 9.91 -12.08
N GLY A 133 -15.27 9.13 -11.04
CA GLY A 133 -15.20 7.66 -11.15
C GLY A 133 -13.85 7.15 -11.70
N SER A 134 -12.81 7.95 -11.66
CA SER A 134 -11.47 7.51 -12.10
C SER A 134 -10.91 6.37 -11.24
N PHE A 135 -11.33 6.29 -9.97
CA PHE A 135 -10.92 5.21 -9.09
C PHE A 135 -11.62 3.88 -9.45
N GLU A 136 -12.91 3.91 -9.72
CA GLU A 136 -13.65 2.74 -10.19
C GLU A 136 -13.12 2.23 -11.54
N ALA A 137 -12.76 3.13 -12.44
CA ALA A 137 -12.10 2.76 -13.70
C ALA A 137 -10.75 2.08 -13.49
N LEU A 138 -9.94 2.54 -12.52
CA LEU A 138 -8.70 1.89 -12.13
C LEU A 138 -8.96 0.48 -11.55
N LEU A 139 -9.97 0.31 -10.68
CA LEU A 139 -10.33 -1.00 -10.14
C LEU A 139 -10.66 -2.00 -11.25
N GLU A 140 -11.42 -1.56 -12.27
CA GLU A 140 -11.76 -2.41 -13.42
C GLU A 140 -10.53 -2.79 -14.25
N LYS A 141 -9.58 -1.88 -14.45
CA LYS A 141 -8.29 -2.18 -15.11
C LYS A 141 -7.45 -3.18 -14.31
N CYS A 142 -7.35 -2.98 -13.01
CA CYS A 142 -6.67 -3.91 -12.11
C CYS A 142 -7.35 -5.30 -12.10
N ARG A 143 -8.69 -5.35 -12.20
CA ARG A 143 -9.44 -6.60 -12.29
C ARG A 143 -9.07 -7.37 -13.55
N ARG A 144 -9.03 -6.70 -14.69
CA ARG A 144 -8.70 -7.29 -16.00
C ARG A 144 -7.25 -7.76 -16.09
N SER A 145 -6.31 -7.00 -15.56
CA SER A 145 -4.88 -7.35 -15.61
C SER A 145 -4.44 -8.34 -14.53
N GLY A 146 -5.23 -8.53 -13.48
CA GLY A 146 -4.83 -9.30 -12.31
C GLY A 146 -4.02 -8.52 -11.28
N ALA A 147 -3.78 -7.22 -11.48
CA ALA A 147 -3.01 -6.39 -10.58
C ALA A 147 -3.71 -6.24 -9.21
N ALA A 148 -2.92 -6.25 -8.13
CA ALA A 148 -3.38 -5.83 -6.81
C ALA A 148 -3.35 -4.30 -6.69
N LEU A 149 -4.11 -3.76 -5.75
CA LEU A 149 -4.08 -2.34 -5.41
C LEU A 149 -3.54 -2.15 -4.00
N ARG A 150 -2.67 -1.17 -3.78
CA ARG A 150 -2.32 -0.72 -2.43
C ARG A 150 -2.86 0.69 -2.20
N ILE A 151 -3.75 0.80 -1.23
CA ILE A 151 -4.20 2.07 -0.66
C ILE A 151 -3.19 2.46 0.40
N GLY A 152 -2.36 3.47 0.10
CA GLY A 152 -1.23 3.85 0.95
C GLY A 152 -1.38 5.26 1.49
N VAL A 153 -1.91 5.37 2.71
CA VAL A 153 -2.07 6.65 3.41
C VAL A 153 -0.78 7.01 4.15
N ASN A 154 -0.36 8.25 4.02
CA ASN A 154 0.76 8.81 4.77
C ASN A 154 0.26 9.97 5.64
N HIS A 155 0.71 10.00 6.91
CA HIS A 155 0.60 11.18 7.76
C HIS A 155 1.31 12.37 7.09
N GLY A 156 0.74 13.55 7.15
CA GLY A 156 1.25 14.74 6.47
C GLY A 156 0.82 14.88 5.00
N SER A 157 0.07 13.90 4.45
CA SER A 157 -0.40 13.97 3.06
C SER A 157 -1.86 13.53 2.90
N LEU A 158 -2.70 13.88 3.85
CA LEU A 158 -4.15 13.68 3.74
C LEU A 158 -4.77 14.72 2.81
N SER A 159 -5.92 14.39 2.21
CA SER A 159 -6.66 15.35 1.39
C SER A 159 -7.16 16.53 2.23
N PRO A 160 -7.32 17.73 1.64
CA PRO A 160 -7.87 18.89 2.37
C PRO A 160 -9.23 18.58 3.02
N LYS A 161 -10.06 17.78 2.38
CA LYS A 161 -11.34 17.29 2.93
C LYS A 161 -11.11 16.54 4.25
N MET A 162 -10.17 15.59 4.27
CA MET A 162 -9.90 14.78 5.46
C MET A 162 -9.26 15.60 6.58
N VAL A 163 -8.34 16.51 6.23
CA VAL A 163 -7.74 17.44 7.20
C VAL A 163 -8.80 18.35 7.81
N GLY A 164 -9.74 18.86 7.02
CA GLY A 164 -10.83 19.69 7.51
C GLY A 164 -11.80 18.98 8.46
N LEU A 165 -12.06 17.68 8.24
CA LEU A 165 -12.98 16.90 9.05
C LEU A 165 -12.34 16.26 10.28
N TYR A 166 -11.11 15.81 10.20
CA TYR A 166 -10.46 14.97 11.21
C TYR A 166 -9.09 15.49 11.67
N GLY A 167 -8.56 16.53 11.02
CA GLY A 167 -7.18 16.96 11.19
C GLY A 167 -6.17 15.93 10.58
N ASP A 168 -4.88 16.27 10.64
CA ASP A 168 -3.82 15.32 10.29
C ASP A 168 -3.52 14.41 11.50
N THR A 169 -4.38 13.45 11.70
CA THR A 169 -4.44 12.56 12.88
C THR A 169 -4.54 11.10 12.46
N PRO A 170 -4.27 10.14 13.37
CA PRO A 170 -4.55 8.73 13.11
C PRO A 170 -5.99 8.45 12.66
N GLU A 171 -6.97 9.19 13.18
CA GLU A 171 -8.38 9.08 12.79
C GLU A 171 -8.58 9.54 11.34
N GLY A 172 -8.01 10.68 10.95
CA GLY A 172 -8.05 11.18 9.57
C GLY A 172 -7.39 10.22 8.59
N MET A 173 -6.27 9.60 8.98
CA MET A 173 -5.62 8.56 8.18
C MET A 173 -6.54 7.36 7.96
N VAL A 174 -7.22 6.88 9.01
CA VAL A 174 -8.11 5.73 8.95
C VAL A 174 -9.33 6.02 8.08
N GLU A 175 -10.00 7.14 8.29
CA GLU A 175 -11.18 7.49 7.47
C GLU A 175 -10.81 7.71 5.99
N SER A 176 -9.62 8.28 5.73
CA SER A 176 -9.09 8.40 4.37
C SER A 176 -8.93 7.03 3.68
N ALA A 177 -8.45 6.01 4.40
CA ALA A 177 -8.38 4.66 3.85
C ALA A 177 -9.75 4.00 3.72
N MET A 178 -10.59 4.11 4.76
CA MET A 178 -11.90 3.47 4.80
C MET A 178 -12.83 3.99 3.69
N GLU A 179 -12.73 5.26 3.30
CA GLU A 179 -13.46 5.79 2.15
C GLU A 179 -13.19 4.97 0.88
N TYR A 180 -11.94 4.72 0.56
CA TYR A 180 -11.53 3.93 -0.60
C TYR A 180 -11.82 2.43 -0.46
N LEU A 181 -11.68 1.89 0.77
CA LEU A 181 -12.02 0.49 1.03
C LEU A 181 -13.52 0.20 0.84
N ARG A 182 -14.38 1.13 1.23
CA ARG A 182 -15.82 1.02 1.00
C ARG A 182 -16.16 1.02 -0.49
N ILE A 183 -15.43 1.81 -1.31
CA ILE A 183 -15.55 1.76 -2.77
C ILE A 183 -15.09 0.38 -3.28
N CYS A 184 -13.91 -0.09 -2.89
CA CYS A 184 -13.42 -1.41 -3.30
C CYS A 184 -14.44 -2.52 -2.99
N ARG A 185 -15.04 -2.50 -1.79
CA ARG A 185 -16.06 -3.46 -1.39
C ARG A 185 -17.33 -3.35 -2.23
N ARG A 186 -17.83 -2.14 -2.49
CA ARG A 186 -19.00 -1.89 -3.34
C ARG A 186 -18.79 -2.41 -4.76
N GLU A 187 -17.58 -2.21 -5.30
CA GLU A 187 -17.21 -2.67 -6.64
C GLU A 187 -16.77 -4.16 -6.67
N GLY A 188 -16.81 -4.88 -5.54
CA GLY A 188 -16.38 -6.29 -5.48
C GLY A 188 -14.90 -6.49 -5.81
N PHE A 189 -14.03 -5.53 -5.48
CA PHE A 189 -12.60 -5.63 -5.74
C PHE A 189 -11.85 -6.01 -4.45
N ASP A 190 -11.36 -7.26 -4.40
CA ASP A 190 -10.80 -7.88 -3.20
C ASP A 190 -9.27 -7.89 -3.12
N ARG A 191 -8.57 -7.62 -4.23
CA ARG A 191 -7.10 -7.62 -4.27
C ARG A 191 -6.50 -6.33 -3.73
N VAL A 192 -6.80 -6.01 -2.48
CA VAL A 192 -6.41 -4.76 -1.82
C VAL A 192 -5.43 -5.01 -0.68
N VAL A 193 -4.41 -4.19 -0.60
CA VAL A 193 -3.43 -4.10 0.49
C VAL A 193 -3.47 -2.69 1.07
N ILE A 194 -3.31 -2.53 2.39
CA ILE A 194 -3.41 -1.21 3.01
C ILE A 194 -2.15 -0.87 3.78
N SER A 195 -1.74 0.38 3.72
CA SER A 195 -0.66 0.89 4.55
C SER A 195 -0.99 2.25 5.17
N MET A 196 -0.62 2.39 6.47
CA MET A 196 -0.70 3.60 7.27
C MET A 196 0.71 4.01 7.67
N LYS A 197 1.34 4.92 6.93
CA LYS A 197 2.72 5.28 7.18
C LYS A 197 2.84 6.64 7.86
N SER A 198 3.75 6.71 8.84
CA SER A 198 4.14 7.95 9.49
C SER A 198 5.62 7.87 9.86
N SER A 199 6.30 9.00 9.93
CA SER A 199 7.62 9.13 10.52
C SER A 199 7.58 9.01 12.05
N ASN A 200 6.42 9.27 12.66
CA ASN A 200 6.16 9.03 14.08
C ASN A 200 5.59 7.62 14.26
N THR A 201 6.37 6.74 14.89
CA THR A 201 5.99 5.34 15.10
C THR A 201 4.75 5.17 15.98
N ARG A 202 4.52 6.05 16.96
CA ARG A 202 3.31 6.01 17.81
C ARG A 202 2.05 6.31 17.00
N VAL A 203 2.10 7.35 16.16
CA VAL A 203 1.01 7.70 15.23
C VAL A 203 0.73 6.54 14.29
N MET A 204 1.78 5.95 13.72
CA MET A 204 1.66 4.83 12.81
C MET A 204 1.01 3.60 13.46
N VAL A 205 1.50 3.16 14.61
CA VAL A 205 0.95 2.01 15.33
C VAL A 205 -0.51 2.27 15.72
N HIS A 206 -0.82 3.47 16.19
CA HIS A 206 -2.19 3.84 16.55
C HIS A 206 -3.11 3.79 15.31
N ALA A 207 -2.68 4.38 14.18
CA ALA A 207 -3.45 4.35 12.95
C ALA A 207 -3.70 2.91 12.44
N TYR A 208 -2.70 2.01 12.51
CA TYR A 208 -2.91 0.61 12.14
C TYR A 208 -3.90 -0.11 13.06
N ARG A 209 -3.82 0.10 14.38
CA ARG A 209 -4.75 -0.51 15.33
C ARG A 209 -6.18 -0.02 15.10
N MET A 210 -6.36 1.27 14.91
CA MET A 210 -7.68 1.85 14.58
C MET A 210 -8.20 1.33 13.23
N LEU A 211 -7.36 1.24 12.22
CA LEU A 211 -7.73 0.70 10.91
C LEU A 211 -8.21 -0.75 11.01
N VAL A 212 -7.48 -1.60 11.74
CA VAL A 212 -7.88 -3.00 11.93
C VAL A 212 -9.24 -3.09 12.63
N ALA A 213 -9.45 -2.28 13.66
CA ALA A 213 -10.73 -2.22 14.36
C ALA A 213 -11.88 -1.73 13.44
N ALA A 214 -11.62 -0.68 12.65
CA ALA A 214 -12.62 -0.15 11.70
C ALA A 214 -12.96 -1.17 10.61
N MET A 215 -11.95 -1.84 10.05
CA MET A 215 -12.16 -2.92 9.08
C MET A 215 -12.95 -4.09 9.69
N HIS A 216 -12.63 -4.49 10.93
CA HIS A 216 -13.35 -5.56 11.63
C HIS A 216 -14.84 -5.23 11.81
N LEU A 217 -15.14 -4.00 12.27
CA LEU A 217 -16.53 -3.52 12.42
C LEU A 217 -17.32 -3.51 11.11
N GLU A 218 -16.65 -3.36 9.99
CA GLU A 218 -17.28 -3.38 8.66
C GLU A 218 -17.13 -4.72 7.93
N GLY A 219 -16.64 -5.77 8.59
CA GLY A 219 -16.49 -7.10 8.00
C GLY A 219 -15.41 -7.17 6.92
N MET A 220 -14.37 -6.34 7.01
CA MET A 220 -13.23 -6.32 6.08
C MET A 220 -12.00 -6.96 6.71
N ASP A 221 -11.24 -7.72 5.91
CA ASP A 221 -10.09 -8.50 6.37
C ASP A 221 -8.85 -8.34 5.47
N TYR A 222 -8.72 -7.20 4.80
CA TYR A 222 -7.60 -6.92 3.90
C TYR A 222 -6.24 -6.99 4.60
N PRO A 223 -5.19 -7.56 3.94
CA PRO A 223 -3.85 -7.61 4.50
C PRO A 223 -3.20 -6.23 4.59
N LEU A 224 -2.28 -6.10 5.55
CA LEU A 224 -1.56 -4.87 5.82
C LEU A 224 -0.17 -4.90 5.20
N HIS A 225 0.32 -3.73 4.80
CA HIS A 225 1.71 -3.48 4.43
C HIS A 225 2.32 -2.54 5.48
N LEU A 226 3.13 -3.08 6.36
CA LEU A 226 3.77 -2.31 7.43
C LEU A 226 5.02 -1.59 6.91
N GLY A 227 5.36 -0.47 7.52
CA GLY A 227 6.57 0.28 7.22
C GLY A 227 6.52 1.70 7.75
N VAL A 228 7.66 2.16 8.26
CA VAL A 228 7.85 3.55 8.67
C VAL A 228 8.29 4.36 7.44
N THR A 229 7.68 5.53 7.21
CA THR A 229 8.15 6.47 6.19
C THR A 229 9.14 7.45 6.82
N GLU A 230 10.13 7.90 6.03
CA GLU A 230 11.11 8.89 6.51
C GLU A 230 11.73 8.52 7.87
N ALA A 231 12.08 7.25 8.02
CA ALA A 231 12.59 6.72 9.28
C ALA A 231 13.97 7.28 9.67
N GLY A 232 14.68 7.90 8.73
CA GLY A 232 16.06 8.32 8.86
C GLY A 232 17.02 7.35 8.18
N SER A 233 18.32 7.57 8.35
CA SER A 233 19.39 6.78 7.74
C SER A 233 20.13 5.92 8.78
N GLY A 234 20.94 4.99 8.30
CA GLY A 234 21.83 4.18 9.13
C GLY A 234 21.13 3.36 10.21
N LEU A 235 21.72 3.29 11.38
CA LEU A 235 21.24 2.48 12.51
C LEU A 235 19.93 3.02 13.08
N GLU A 236 19.80 4.34 13.23
CA GLU A 236 18.62 4.99 13.78
C GLU A 236 17.37 4.67 12.93
N GLY A 237 17.47 4.82 11.61
CA GLY A 237 16.37 4.49 10.69
C GLY A 237 16.00 3.01 10.75
N ARG A 238 16.98 2.11 10.92
CA ARG A 238 16.72 0.67 11.08
C ARG A 238 16.01 0.36 12.39
N ILE A 239 16.44 0.94 13.50
CA ILE A 239 15.81 0.77 14.82
C ILE A 239 14.37 1.26 14.76
N LYS A 240 14.15 2.48 14.24
CA LYS A 240 12.82 3.07 14.12
C LYS A 240 11.89 2.22 13.26
N SER A 241 12.38 1.72 12.13
CA SER A 241 11.64 0.81 11.25
C SER A 241 11.30 -0.52 11.92
N ALA A 242 12.25 -1.10 12.66
CA ALA A 242 12.04 -2.35 13.39
C ALA A 242 10.97 -2.20 14.49
N VAL A 243 11.05 -1.13 15.29
CA VAL A 243 10.08 -0.84 16.36
C VAL A 243 8.69 -0.57 15.77
N GLY A 244 8.59 0.19 14.69
CA GLY A 244 7.30 0.53 14.08
C GLY A 244 6.65 -0.61 13.31
N SER A 245 7.41 -1.65 12.90
CA SER A 245 6.89 -2.78 12.11
C SER A 245 6.67 -4.05 12.93
N ARG A 246 6.92 -4.01 14.24
CA ARG A 246 6.70 -5.11 15.18
C ARG A 246 5.30 -4.98 15.79
#